data_a25ab18c0098ef0e07f8cde464b968bb
#
_entry.id   a25ab18c0098ef0e07f8cde464b968bb
#
_cell.length_a   1.000
_cell.length_b   1.000
_cell.length_c   1.000
_cell.angle_alpha   90.00
_cell.angle_beta   90.00
_cell.angle_gamma   90.00
#
_symmetry.space_group_name_H-M   'P 1'
#
loop_
_entity.id
_entity.type
_entity.pdbx_description
1 polymer ?
#
loop_
_entity_poly.entity_id
_entity_poly.type
_entity_poly.pdbx_seq_one_letter_code
_entity_poly.pdbx_strand_id
1 'polypeptide(L)'
;MPAVSAGTPAILIPAGQIDYAITITAVDSNVPGPVECRLTSGPFRGDNMLGSFQDVHERLVLALHQIILANGQSEAISALAISPKSGLPAVRGTVDHHYLERYGLLFAGAYLQGYGQAFQQNGSTAVTGSGLAITTNNTAQYASRAALGSLGQTMAQQFTQDANIPATVSLPSGAGMGVLFMKPVTAQGAP
;
A
#
# COMPACT_ATOMS: atom_id res chain seq x y z
N MET A 1 12.56 13.88 -58.10
CA MET A 1 11.98 13.03 -57.06
C MET A 1 11.06 13.90 -56.22
N PRO A 2 9.75 13.70 -56.21
CA PRO A 2 8.87 14.51 -55.34
C PRO A 2 9.10 14.09 -53.90
N ALA A 3 9.37 15.08 -53.06
CA ALA A 3 9.45 14.93 -51.62
C ALA A 3 8.05 14.48 -51.11
N VAL A 4 7.98 13.28 -50.53
CA VAL A 4 6.79 12.83 -49.81
C VAL A 4 6.62 13.77 -48.64
N SER A 5 5.65 14.65 -48.71
CA SER A 5 5.20 15.49 -47.62
C SER A 5 4.72 14.55 -46.52
N ALA A 6 5.54 14.40 -45.47
CA ALA A 6 5.13 13.71 -44.27
C ALA A 6 3.94 14.48 -43.69
N GLY A 7 2.75 13.97 -43.88
CA GLY A 7 1.52 14.56 -43.35
C GLY A 7 1.68 14.70 -41.83
N THR A 8 1.33 15.86 -41.29
CA THR A 8 1.28 16.10 -39.86
C THR A 8 0.42 15.00 -39.21
N PRO A 9 0.92 14.26 -38.23
CA PRO A 9 0.14 13.18 -37.62
C PRO A 9 -1.14 13.74 -37.02
N ALA A 10 -2.26 13.10 -37.31
CA ALA A 10 -3.55 13.54 -36.79
C ALA A 10 -3.58 13.35 -35.27
N ILE A 11 -3.83 14.42 -34.53
CA ILE A 11 -4.00 14.37 -33.08
C ILE A 11 -5.38 13.75 -32.79
N LEU A 12 -5.40 12.60 -32.15
CA LEU A 12 -6.62 11.90 -31.76
C LEU A 12 -7.09 12.33 -30.37
N ILE A 13 -6.16 12.54 -29.44
CA ILE A 13 -6.41 13.09 -28.11
C ILE A 13 -5.44 14.24 -27.88
N PRO A 14 -5.90 15.46 -27.64
CA PRO A 14 -5.02 16.57 -27.26
C PRO A 14 -4.51 16.39 -25.81
N ALA A 15 -3.34 16.95 -25.53
CA ALA A 15 -2.83 17.03 -24.17
C ALA A 15 -3.80 17.85 -23.28
N GLY A 16 -3.98 17.40 -22.05
CA GLY A 16 -4.92 18.02 -21.10
C GLY A 16 -6.36 17.51 -21.20
N GLN A 17 -6.68 16.66 -22.17
CA GLN A 17 -8.00 16.01 -22.22
C GLN A 17 -8.15 15.01 -21.09
N ILE A 18 -9.36 14.95 -20.55
CA ILE A 18 -9.76 13.97 -19.54
C ILE A 18 -10.84 13.07 -20.12
N ASP A 19 -10.54 11.78 -20.16
CA ASP A 19 -11.49 10.72 -20.49
C ASP A 19 -11.80 9.89 -19.26
N TYR A 20 -12.86 9.08 -19.31
CA TYR A 20 -13.23 8.20 -18.20
C TYR A 20 -12.83 6.76 -18.49
N ALA A 21 -12.38 6.08 -17.45
CA ALA A 21 -12.01 4.68 -17.50
C ALA A 21 -12.48 3.94 -16.25
N ILE A 22 -12.49 2.62 -16.36
CA ILE A 22 -12.71 1.69 -15.23
C ILE A 22 -11.52 0.76 -15.10
N THR A 23 -11.16 0.39 -13.88
CA THR A 23 -10.15 -0.65 -13.66
C THR A 23 -10.68 -2.01 -14.07
N ILE A 24 -9.86 -2.80 -14.76
CA ILE A 24 -10.13 -4.22 -15.05
C ILE A 24 -9.49 -5.07 -13.97
N THR A 25 -8.23 -4.79 -13.65
CA THR A 25 -7.50 -5.46 -12.58
C THR A 25 -7.74 -4.78 -11.25
N ALA A 26 -7.84 -5.55 -10.16
CA ALA A 26 -7.75 -5.01 -8.82
C ALA A 26 -6.30 -4.59 -8.51
N VAL A 27 -6.14 -3.56 -7.71
CA VAL A 27 -4.84 -3.03 -7.30
C VAL A 27 -4.73 -3.14 -5.78
N ASP A 28 -3.59 -3.63 -5.30
CA ASP A 28 -3.29 -3.75 -3.87
C ASP A 28 -1.87 -3.24 -3.63
N SER A 29 -1.69 -2.31 -2.68
CA SER A 29 -0.39 -1.71 -2.39
C SER A 29 0.66 -2.72 -1.90
N ASN A 30 0.23 -3.85 -1.33
CA ASN A 30 1.13 -4.92 -0.89
C ASN A 30 1.58 -5.84 -2.02
N VAL A 31 0.85 -5.83 -3.16
CA VAL A 31 1.15 -6.68 -4.31
C VAL A 31 1.45 -5.81 -5.52
N PRO A 32 2.72 -5.45 -5.74
CA PRO A 32 3.09 -4.66 -6.92
C PRO A 32 2.78 -5.43 -8.20
N GLY A 33 2.17 -4.75 -9.16
CA GLY A 33 1.79 -5.36 -10.43
C GLY A 33 1.34 -4.32 -11.46
N PRO A 34 1.12 -4.74 -12.71
CA PRO A 34 0.57 -3.87 -13.73
C PRO A 34 -0.92 -3.59 -13.43
N VAL A 35 -1.34 -2.40 -13.81
CA VAL A 35 -2.75 -2.00 -13.75
C VAL A 35 -3.31 -1.98 -15.15
N GLU A 36 -4.43 -2.65 -15.34
CA GLU A 36 -5.19 -2.60 -16.57
C GLU A 36 -6.50 -1.86 -16.36
N CYS A 37 -6.78 -0.91 -17.26
CA CYS A 37 -7.98 -0.09 -17.26
C CYS A 37 -8.61 -0.11 -18.64
N ARG A 38 -9.93 0.07 -18.71
CA ARG A 38 -10.66 0.21 -19.98
C ARG A 38 -11.28 1.58 -20.09
N LEU A 39 -11.06 2.25 -21.22
CA LEU A 39 -11.69 3.52 -21.53
C LEU A 39 -13.20 3.34 -21.74
N THR A 40 -13.99 4.18 -21.08
CA THR A 40 -15.45 4.21 -21.20
C THR A 40 -15.96 5.43 -21.97
N SER A 41 -15.09 6.41 -22.21
CA SER A 41 -15.38 7.60 -22.98
C SER A 41 -14.23 7.96 -23.92
N GLY A 42 -14.44 8.95 -24.78
CA GLY A 42 -13.44 9.44 -25.72
C GLY A 42 -13.33 8.62 -27.00
N PRO A 43 -12.36 8.98 -27.87
CA PRO A 43 -12.18 8.35 -29.18
C PRO A 43 -11.73 6.89 -29.11
N PHE A 44 -11.09 6.49 -28.01
CA PHE A 44 -10.61 5.12 -27.76
C PHE A 44 -11.51 4.36 -26.78
N ARG A 45 -12.80 4.68 -26.78
CA ARG A 45 -13.76 3.96 -25.94
C ARG A 45 -13.77 2.47 -26.25
N GLY A 46 -13.56 1.66 -25.22
CA GLY A 46 -13.49 0.19 -25.32
C GLY A 46 -12.07 -0.36 -25.33
N ASP A 47 -11.07 0.48 -25.61
CA ASP A 47 -9.68 0.07 -25.64
C ASP A 47 -9.13 -0.05 -24.20
N ASN A 48 -8.15 -0.93 -24.04
CA ASN A 48 -7.50 -1.17 -22.75
C ASN A 48 -6.24 -0.32 -22.63
N MET A 49 -5.94 0.09 -21.42
CA MET A 49 -4.70 0.79 -21.07
C MET A 49 -3.95 0.01 -20.01
N LEU A 50 -2.63 -0.01 -20.14
CA LEU A 50 -1.72 -0.60 -19.18
C LEU A 50 -0.88 0.48 -18.52
N GLY A 51 -0.63 0.27 -17.23
CA GLY A 51 0.17 1.18 -16.43
C GLY A 51 0.72 0.53 -15.17
N SER A 52 1.24 1.37 -14.32
CA SER A 52 1.74 1.02 -13.01
C SER A 52 1.07 1.90 -11.94
N PHE A 53 1.19 1.50 -10.69
CA PHE A 53 0.71 2.29 -9.58
C PHE A 53 1.79 2.46 -8.51
N GLN A 54 1.62 3.49 -7.70
CA GLN A 54 2.41 3.73 -6.50
C GLN A 54 1.47 4.17 -5.38
N ASP A 55 1.75 3.68 -4.17
CA ASP A 55 1.09 4.19 -2.98
C ASP A 55 1.81 5.47 -2.50
N VAL A 56 1.05 6.53 -2.37
CA VAL A 56 1.54 7.81 -1.85
C VAL A 56 0.55 8.31 -0.80
N HIS A 57 0.91 8.20 0.47
CA HIS A 57 0.08 8.65 1.59
C HIS A 57 -1.35 8.10 1.54
N GLU A 58 -1.48 6.77 1.50
CA GLU A 58 -2.76 6.07 1.48
C GLU A 58 -3.62 6.39 0.23
N ARG A 59 -2.99 6.76 -0.86
CA ARG A 59 -3.62 7.00 -2.15
C ARG A 59 -2.85 6.34 -3.25
N LEU A 60 -3.56 5.79 -4.22
CA LEU A 60 -2.96 5.14 -5.38
C LEU A 60 -2.80 6.16 -6.52
N VAL A 61 -1.56 6.45 -6.86
CA VAL A 61 -1.21 7.20 -8.07
C VAL A 61 -1.02 6.19 -9.19
N LEU A 62 -1.90 6.20 -10.18
CA LEU A 62 -1.83 5.31 -11.34
C LEU A 62 -1.28 6.07 -12.52
N ALA A 63 -0.16 5.60 -13.06
CA ALA A 63 0.46 6.13 -14.27
C ALA A 63 0.22 5.14 -15.42
N LEU A 64 -0.43 5.60 -16.48
CA LEU A 64 -0.78 4.81 -17.65
C LEU A 64 0.23 5.11 -18.77
N HIS A 65 0.87 4.06 -19.28
CA HIS A 65 2.00 4.20 -20.20
C HIS A 65 1.69 3.68 -21.60
N GLN A 66 0.66 2.85 -21.74
CA GLN A 66 0.36 2.17 -22.99
C GLN A 66 -1.15 2.04 -23.19
N ILE A 67 -1.59 2.26 -24.41
CA ILE A 67 -2.94 1.94 -24.84
C ILE A 67 -2.88 0.78 -25.82
N ILE A 68 -3.82 -0.15 -25.69
CA ILE A 68 -3.97 -1.32 -26.56
C ILE A 68 -5.23 -1.09 -27.36
N LEU A 69 -5.06 -0.89 -28.64
CA LEU A 69 -6.13 -0.65 -29.59
C LEU A 69 -6.88 -1.95 -29.94
N ALA A 70 -8.12 -1.83 -30.38
CA ALA A 70 -8.95 -2.98 -30.77
C ALA A 70 -8.34 -3.85 -31.87
N ASN A 71 -7.43 -3.29 -32.69
CA ASN A 71 -6.68 -4.03 -33.71
C ASN A 71 -5.49 -4.83 -33.18
N GLY A 72 -5.25 -4.80 -31.84
CA GLY A 72 -4.14 -5.45 -31.20
C GLY A 72 -2.81 -4.65 -31.23
N GLN A 73 -2.78 -3.49 -31.86
CA GLN A 73 -1.64 -2.60 -31.81
C GLN A 73 -1.56 -1.90 -30.44
N SER A 74 -0.36 -1.64 -29.99
CA SER A 74 -0.13 -0.90 -28.75
C SER A 74 0.61 0.39 -29.02
N GLU A 75 0.18 1.47 -28.41
CA GLU A 75 0.80 2.77 -28.53
C GLU A 75 1.22 3.30 -27.15
N ALA A 76 2.40 3.94 -27.10
CA ALA A 76 2.90 4.54 -25.90
C ALA A 76 2.14 5.84 -25.59
N ILE A 77 1.61 5.95 -24.39
CA ILE A 77 0.91 7.15 -23.92
C ILE A 77 1.54 7.68 -22.63
N SER A 78 1.18 8.87 -22.26
CA SER A 78 1.53 9.43 -20.95
C SER A 78 0.25 9.99 -20.34
N ALA A 79 -0.33 9.24 -19.41
CA ALA A 79 -1.56 9.65 -18.76
C ALA A 79 -1.55 9.31 -17.27
N LEU A 80 -2.29 10.06 -16.48
CA LEU A 80 -2.46 9.88 -15.04
C LEU A 80 -3.93 9.65 -14.71
N ALA A 81 -4.19 8.72 -13.80
CA ALA A 81 -5.53 8.57 -13.27
C ALA A 81 -5.83 9.70 -12.28
N ILE A 82 -7.02 10.26 -12.40
CA ILE A 82 -7.54 11.29 -11.50
C ILE A 82 -8.82 10.78 -10.81
N SER A 83 -8.96 11.18 -9.55
CA SER A 83 -10.17 10.87 -8.80
C SER A 83 -11.35 11.68 -9.34
N PRO A 84 -12.47 11.05 -9.74
CA PRO A 84 -13.62 11.76 -10.27
C PRO A 84 -14.30 12.66 -9.23
N LYS A 85 -14.10 12.38 -7.93
CA LYS A 85 -14.71 13.17 -6.85
C LYS A 85 -13.88 14.39 -6.44
N SER A 86 -12.56 14.30 -6.49
CA SER A 86 -11.67 15.34 -5.97
C SER A 86 -10.82 16.03 -7.04
N GLY A 87 -10.78 15.51 -8.28
CA GLY A 87 -9.91 16.01 -9.34
C GLY A 87 -8.40 15.83 -9.08
N LEU A 88 -8.03 15.16 -7.99
CA LEU A 88 -6.63 14.95 -7.64
C LEU A 88 -6.02 13.81 -8.48
N PRO A 89 -4.73 13.90 -8.83
CA PRO A 89 -4.00 12.86 -9.58
C PRO A 89 -3.67 11.65 -8.69
N ALA A 90 -4.66 11.19 -7.93
CA ALA A 90 -4.58 10.02 -7.08
C ALA A 90 -5.99 9.47 -6.85
N VAL A 91 -6.15 8.18 -7.03
CA VAL A 91 -7.41 7.49 -6.83
C VAL A 91 -7.49 7.04 -5.37
N ARG A 92 -8.63 7.28 -4.71
CA ARG A 92 -8.89 6.75 -3.38
C ARG A 92 -9.30 5.29 -3.50
N GLY A 93 -8.53 4.42 -2.89
CA GLY A 93 -8.90 3.05 -2.63
C GLY A 93 -9.58 2.88 -1.27
N THR A 94 -9.90 1.65 -0.93
CA THR A 94 -10.23 1.24 0.44
C THR A 94 -8.92 1.11 1.20
N VAL A 95 -8.80 1.81 2.31
CA VAL A 95 -7.60 1.78 3.17
C VAL A 95 -7.89 0.87 4.34
N ASP A 96 -7.08 -0.17 4.49
CA ASP A 96 -7.06 -1.02 5.67
C ASP A 96 -5.84 -0.64 6.52
N HIS A 97 -6.09 -0.08 7.67
CA HIS A 97 -5.06 0.34 8.61
C HIS A 97 -4.60 -0.78 9.54
N HIS A 98 -5.15 -1.98 9.42
CA HIS A 98 -4.85 -3.13 10.28
C HIS A 98 -4.89 -2.79 11.79
N TYR A 99 -5.86 -1.96 12.17
CA TYR A 99 -5.95 -1.43 13.55
C TYR A 99 -5.96 -2.54 14.60
N LEU A 100 -6.71 -3.60 14.35
CA LEU A 100 -6.84 -4.69 15.31
C LEU A 100 -5.51 -5.44 15.47
N GLU A 101 -4.81 -5.72 14.36
CA GLU A 101 -3.51 -6.39 14.39
C GLU A 101 -2.45 -5.49 15.01
N ARG A 102 -2.38 -4.25 14.58
CA ARG A 102 -1.39 -3.28 15.04
C ARG A 102 -1.54 -2.94 16.52
N TYR A 103 -2.72 -2.52 16.94
CA TYR A 103 -2.97 -2.13 18.33
C TYR A 103 -3.15 -3.35 19.25
N GLY A 104 -3.72 -4.45 18.74
CA GLY A 104 -3.81 -5.70 19.48
C GLY A 104 -2.44 -6.26 19.86
N LEU A 105 -1.48 -6.25 18.93
CA LEU A 105 -0.10 -6.65 19.20
C LEU A 105 0.61 -5.72 20.18
N LEU A 106 0.45 -4.39 20.03
CA LEU A 106 1.00 -3.42 20.97
C LEU A 106 0.44 -3.59 22.37
N PHE A 107 -0.87 -3.83 22.49
CA PHE A 107 -1.52 -4.05 23.78
C PHE A 107 -1.08 -5.37 24.41
N ALA A 108 -0.99 -6.44 23.64
CA ALA A 108 -0.48 -7.73 24.10
C ALA A 108 0.97 -7.63 24.57
N GLY A 109 1.81 -6.90 23.82
CA GLY A 109 3.20 -6.64 24.18
C GLY A 109 3.32 -5.87 25.50
N ALA A 110 2.58 -4.78 25.65
CA ALA A 110 2.57 -3.98 26.87
C ALA A 110 2.05 -4.78 28.08
N TYR A 111 1.02 -5.59 27.89
CA TYR A 111 0.49 -6.46 28.93
C TYR A 111 1.53 -7.51 29.39
N LEU A 112 2.17 -8.19 28.45
CA LEU A 112 3.21 -9.18 28.74
C LEU A 112 4.43 -8.55 29.41
N GLN A 113 4.81 -7.35 28.98
CA GLN A 113 5.89 -6.61 29.62
C GLN A 113 5.56 -6.24 31.07
N GLY A 114 4.38 -5.68 31.32
CA GLY A 114 3.91 -5.35 32.67
C GLY A 114 3.82 -6.58 33.58
N TYR A 115 3.28 -7.67 33.03
CA TYR A 115 3.19 -8.95 33.75
C TYR A 115 4.57 -9.49 34.10
N GLY A 116 5.52 -9.49 33.15
CA GLY A 116 6.90 -9.89 33.38
C GLY A 116 7.62 -9.05 34.44
N GLN A 117 7.43 -7.73 34.45
CA GLN A 117 7.99 -6.84 35.47
C GLN A 117 7.41 -7.09 36.85
N ALA A 118 6.12 -7.36 36.96
CA ALA A 118 5.49 -7.66 38.25
C ALA A 118 6.06 -8.92 38.90
N PHE A 119 6.46 -9.91 38.11
CA PHE A 119 7.14 -11.09 38.65
C PHE A 119 8.60 -10.86 39.05
N GLN A 120 9.29 -9.94 38.39
CA GLN A 120 10.68 -9.60 38.75
C GLN A 120 10.76 -8.77 40.03
N GLN A 121 9.78 -7.93 40.29
CA GLN A 121 9.74 -7.04 41.46
C GLN A 121 9.26 -7.74 42.75
N ASN A 122 8.58 -8.88 42.65
CA ASN A 122 8.08 -9.64 43.79
C ASN A 122 9.12 -10.60 44.40
N GLY A 123 10.42 -10.31 44.24
CA GLY A 123 11.47 -10.90 45.04
C GLY A 123 11.35 -10.37 46.47
N SER A 124 10.76 -11.17 47.37
CA SER A 124 10.67 -10.78 48.79
C SER A 124 12.06 -10.66 49.42
N THR A 125 12.51 -9.42 49.58
CA THR A 125 13.67 -9.10 50.41
C THR A 125 13.17 -9.07 51.85
N ALA A 126 13.39 -10.16 52.59
CA ALA A 126 13.16 -10.14 54.05
C ALA A 126 14.37 -9.48 54.70
N VAL A 127 14.21 -8.25 55.19
CA VAL A 127 15.21 -7.56 56.01
C VAL A 127 15.07 -8.09 57.44
N THR A 128 15.99 -8.93 57.85
CA THR A 128 16.12 -9.31 59.27
C THR A 128 16.99 -8.31 59.99
N GLY A 129 16.62 -7.96 61.21
CA GLY A 129 17.21 -6.88 62.02
C GLY A 129 18.72 -6.96 62.35
N SER A 130 19.49 -7.82 61.73
CA SER A 130 20.94 -7.95 61.82
C SER A 130 21.71 -7.56 60.57
N GLY A 131 21.05 -6.90 59.58
CA GLY A 131 21.72 -6.37 58.40
C GLY A 131 22.12 -7.38 57.33
N LEU A 132 21.81 -8.69 57.46
CA LEU A 132 22.00 -9.68 56.43
C LEU A 132 20.69 -9.85 55.63
N ALA A 133 20.71 -9.48 54.37
CA ALA A 133 19.62 -9.81 53.43
C ALA A 133 19.68 -11.28 53.05
N ILE A 134 18.82 -12.13 53.65
CA ILE A 134 18.68 -13.52 53.23
C ILE A 134 17.62 -13.54 52.11
N THR A 135 18.07 -13.66 50.90
CA THR A 135 17.19 -13.93 49.75
C THR A 135 16.80 -15.39 49.78
N THR A 136 15.64 -15.74 50.32
CA THR A 136 15.13 -17.13 50.25
C THR A 136 14.56 -17.33 48.85
N ASN A 137 15.41 -17.76 47.96
CA ASN A 137 15.03 -18.18 46.62
C ASN A 137 14.52 -19.63 46.64
N ASN A 138 13.24 -19.84 46.55
CA ASN A 138 12.68 -21.10 46.09
C ASN A 138 13.08 -21.27 44.63
N THR A 139 14.25 -21.88 44.42
CA THR A 139 15.05 -21.81 43.18
C THR A 139 14.28 -22.25 41.93
N ALA A 140 13.36 -23.19 42.02
CA ALA A 140 12.61 -23.71 40.86
C ALA A 140 11.44 -22.77 40.45
N GLN A 141 10.70 -22.22 41.40
CA GLN A 141 9.59 -21.27 41.10
C GLN A 141 10.10 -19.91 40.66
N TYR A 142 11.26 -19.47 41.16
CA TYR A 142 11.89 -18.22 40.74
C TYR A 142 12.45 -18.33 39.32
N ALA A 143 13.11 -19.42 38.97
CA ALA A 143 13.65 -19.64 37.64
C ALA A 143 12.54 -19.69 36.60
N SER A 144 11.41 -20.34 36.89
CA SER A 144 10.27 -20.35 35.94
C SER A 144 9.60 -18.97 35.79
N ARG A 145 9.49 -18.20 36.86
CA ARG A 145 8.91 -16.85 36.81
C ARG A 145 9.84 -15.87 36.11
N ALA A 146 11.14 -15.93 36.35
CA ALA A 146 12.14 -15.12 35.66
C ALA A 146 12.20 -15.47 34.15
N ALA A 147 12.09 -16.75 33.81
CA ALA A 147 11.98 -17.18 32.40
C ALA A 147 10.71 -16.67 31.72
N LEU A 148 9.57 -16.67 32.40
CA LEU A 148 8.34 -16.07 31.88
C LEU A 148 8.46 -14.54 31.72
N GLY A 149 9.14 -13.88 32.63
CA GLY A 149 9.41 -12.44 32.54
C GLY A 149 10.31 -12.08 31.37
N SER A 150 11.38 -12.84 31.13
CA SER A 150 12.28 -12.62 29.99
C SER A 150 11.61 -12.95 28.65
N LEU A 151 10.80 -14.01 28.61
CA LEU A 151 9.96 -14.35 27.45
C LEU A 151 8.97 -13.21 27.15
N GLY A 152 8.31 -12.67 28.19
CA GLY A 152 7.38 -11.55 28.03
C GLY A 152 8.06 -10.30 27.46
N GLN A 153 9.27 -9.97 27.89
CA GLN A 153 10.04 -8.85 27.35
C GLN A 153 10.47 -9.08 25.89
N THR A 154 10.95 -10.27 25.58
CA THR A 154 11.34 -10.62 24.19
C THR A 154 10.14 -10.58 23.26
N MET A 155 9.00 -11.14 23.67
CA MET A 155 7.76 -11.08 22.89
C MET A 155 7.22 -9.66 22.76
N ALA A 156 7.32 -8.83 23.80
CA ALA A 156 6.92 -7.44 23.73
C ALA A 156 7.74 -6.64 22.70
N GLN A 157 9.05 -6.89 22.63
CA GLN A 157 9.91 -6.28 21.61
C GLN A 157 9.55 -6.76 20.21
N GLN A 158 9.29 -8.04 20.02
CA GLN A 158 8.85 -8.64 18.77
C GLN A 158 7.52 -8.00 18.32
N PHE A 159 6.53 -7.97 19.20
CA PHE A 159 5.23 -7.38 18.89
C PHE A 159 5.30 -5.89 18.55
N THR A 160 6.23 -5.16 19.17
CA THR A 160 6.44 -3.74 18.83
C THR A 160 7.02 -3.57 17.43
N GLN A 161 7.87 -4.48 16.97
CA GLN A 161 8.39 -4.49 15.60
C GLN A 161 7.31 -4.90 14.60
N ASP A 162 6.55 -5.95 14.91
CA ASP A 162 5.49 -6.49 14.04
C ASP A 162 4.28 -5.53 13.95
N ALA A 163 4.09 -4.65 14.95
CA ALA A 163 3.03 -3.63 14.93
C ALA A 163 3.28 -2.49 13.92
N ASN A 164 4.47 -2.40 13.32
CA ASN A 164 4.77 -1.41 12.29
C ASN A 164 4.32 -1.86 10.89
N ILE A 165 3.08 -2.35 10.80
CA ILE A 165 2.46 -2.76 9.54
C ILE A 165 1.99 -1.50 8.80
N PRO A 166 2.44 -1.23 7.56
CA PRO A 166 1.92 -0.13 6.77
C PRO A 166 0.45 -0.34 6.42
N ALA A 167 -0.29 0.75 6.26
CA ALA A 167 -1.67 0.68 5.81
C ALA A 167 -1.72 0.12 4.38
N THR A 168 -2.64 -0.79 4.13
CA THR A 168 -2.87 -1.36 2.81
C THR A 168 -3.94 -0.57 2.07
N VAL A 169 -3.63 -0.14 0.86
CA VAL A 169 -4.59 0.53 -0.02
C VAL A 169 -4.99 -0.41 -1.15
N SER A 170 -6.27 -0.73 -1.22
CA SER A 170 -6.81 -1.58 -2.27
C SER A 170 -7.81 -0.83 -3.13
N LEU A 171 -7.77 -1.08 -4.44
CA LEU A 171 -8.72 -0.57 -5.41
C LEU A 171 -9.36 -1.76 -6.13
N PRO A 172 -10.67 -1.98 -6.00
CA PRO A 172 -11.32 -3.11 -6.65
C PRO A 172 -11.37 -2.94 -8.17
N SER A 173 -11.54 -4.03 -8.88
CA SER A 173 -11.90 -4.01 -10.29
C SER A 173 -13.25 -3.30 -10.48
N GLY A 174 -13.43 -2.62 -11.62
CA GLY A 174 -14.63 -1.82 -11.90
C GLY A 174 -14.64 -0.43 -11.26
N ALA A 175 -13.57 -0.03 -10.58
CA ALA A 175 -13.49 1.33 -10.02
C ALA A 175 -13.37 2.38 -11.13
N GLY A 176 -14.27 3.36 -11.11
CA GLY A 176 -14.29 4.47 -12.06
C GLY A 176 -13.23 5.53 -11.75
N MET A 177 -12.55 6.00 -12.80
CA MET A 177 -11.56 7.07 -12.69
C MET A 177 -11.59 7.97 -13.91
N GLY A 178 -11.11 9.20 -13.77
CA GLY A 178 -10.72 10.05 -14.91
C GLY A 178 -9.30 9.71 -15.35
N VAL A 179 -9.02 9.87 -16.61
CA VAL A 179 -7.68 9.69 -17.20
C VAL A 179 -7.28 11.00 -17.85
N LEU A 180 -6.29 11.65 -17.28
CA LEU A 180 -5.72 12.90 -17.81
C LEU A 180 -4.54 12.57 -18.73
N PHE A 181 -4.67 12.89 -20.00
CA PHE A 181 -3.59 12.74 -20.97
C PHE A 181 -2.60 13.88 -20.85
N MET A 182 -1.37 13.59 -20.47
CA MET A 182 -0.32 14.60 -20.30
C MET A 182 0.36 14.96 -21.61
N LYS A 183 0.32 14.06 -22.60
CA LYS A 183 0.85 14.27 -23.95
C LYS A 183 -0.25 13.97 -24.97
N PRO A 184 -0.19 14.61 -26.14
CA PRO A 184 -1.14 14.29 -27.20
C PRO A 184 -0.93 12.86 -27.69
N VAL A 185 -2.02 12.16 -27.94
CA VAL A 185 -1.99 10.87 -28.63
C VAL A 185 -2.26 11.13 -30.11
N THR A 186 -1.31 10.75 -30.94
CA THR A 186 -1.37 10.95 -32.39
C THR A 186 -1.59 9.62 -33.08
N ALA A 187 -2.40 9.60 -34.15
CA ALA A 187 -2.42 8.45 -35.03
C ALA A 187 -1.02 8.34 -35.66
N GLN A 188 -0.24 7.36 -35.28
CA GLN A 188 0.88 6.98 -36.13
C GLN A 188 0.28 6.35 -37.39
N GLY A 189 0.50 7.02 -38.50
CA GLY A 189 -0.03 6.55 -39.78
C GLY A 189 0.36 5.10 -40.00
N ALA A 190 -0.65 4.28 -40.29
CA ALA A 190 -0.42 2.98 -40.90
C ALA A 190 0.43 3.19 -42.17
N PRO A 191 1.43 2.33 -42.42
CA PRO A 191 2.28 2.41 -43.59
C PRO A 191 1.51 2.30 -44.87
#